data_d43fe41849461d4ce39eacb4ba8a5c71
#
_entry.id   d43fe41849461d4ce39eacb4ba8a5c71
#
_cell.length_a   1.000
_cell.length_b   1.000
_cell.length_c   1.000
_cell.angle_alpha   90.00
_cell.angle_beta   90.00
_cell.angle_gamma   90.00
#
_symmetry.space_group_name_H-M   'P 1'
#
loop_
_entity.id
_entity.type
_entity.pdbx_description
1 polymer ?
#
loop_
_entity_poly.entity_id
_entity_poly.type
_entity_poly.pdbx_seq_one_letter_code
_entity_poly.pdbx_strand_id
1 'polypeptide(L)'
;MKQRVTHLIHEYAVPASREPVVRWMAFLSVFMAVGVGAALMVFIKGLVITNLTDLVPWGLWISIDLSAIALAAGAFSVSAIAYLLRKKELQPVARTAVFVGFVGYSIAMMMLLLDIG
;
A
#
# COMPACT_ATOMS: atom_id res chain seq x y z
N MET A 1 -33.65 17.77 20.01
CA MET A 1 -32.22 17.47 19.82
C MET A 1 -31.94 15.98 19.65
N LYS A 2 -32.48 15.10 20.48
CA LYS A 2 -32.33 13.63 20.35
C LYS A 2 -32.80 13.05 18.99
N GLN A 3 -33.91 13.56 18.44
CA GLN A 3 -34.45 13.05 17.16
C GLN A 3 -33.55 13.38 15.95
N ARG A 4 -32.85 14.52 15.96
CA ARG A 4 -31.92 14.87 14.87
C ARG A 4 -30.67 13.99 14.87
N VAL A 5 -30.16 13.67 16.05
CA VAL A 5 -28.99 12.80 16.19
C VAL A 5 -29.33 11.37 15.73
N THR A 6 -30.53 10.89 16.07
CA THR A 6 -30.98 9.56 15.64
C THR A 6 -31.19 9.49 14.11
N HIS A 7 -31.64 10.58 13.50
CA HIS A 7 -31.82 10.64 12.04
C HIS A 7 -30.45 10.65 11.32
N LEU A 8 -29.49 11.38 11.85
CA LEU A 8 -28.13 11.42 11.29
C LEU A 8 -27.41 10.07 11.44
N ILE A 9 -27.58 9.41 12.58
CA ILE A 9 -27.01 8.07 12.80
C ILE A 9 -27.67 7.06 11.87
N HIS A 10 -28.96 7.17 11.59
CA HIS A 10 -29.66 6.29 10.65
C HIS A 10 -29.26 6.56 9.19
N GLU A 11 -28.93 7.80 8.86
CA GLU A 11 -28.49 8.19 7.51
C GLU A 11 -27.05 7.76 7.24
N TYR A 12 -26.19 7.79 8.25
CA TYR A 12 -24.82 7.25 8.17
C TYR A 12 -24.76 5.72 8.41
N ALA A 13 -25.77 5.17 9.07
CA ALA A 13 -25.93 3.73 9.25
C ALA A 13 -26.72 3.06 8.14
N VAL A 14 -26.93 3.73 7.02
CA VAL A 14 -27.42 3.06 5.82
C VAL A 14 -26.44 1.96 5.49
N PRO A 15 -26.81 0.69 5.53
CA PRO A 15 -26.02 -0.35 4.92
C PRO A 15 -26.09 -0.14 3.41
N ALA A 16 -25.43 0.89 2.93
CA ALA A 16 -25.12 0.99 1.53
C ALA A 16 -24.39 -0.30 1.18
N SER A 17 -25.18 -1.27 0.74
CA SER A 17 -24.72 -2.51 0.13
C SER A 17 -23.32 -2.94 0.64
N ARG A 18 -23.25 -3.52 1.82
CA ARG A 18 -22.03 -4.17 2.32
C ARG A 18 -21.52 -5.23 1.36
N GLU A 19 -22.39 -5.73 0.53
CA GLU A 19 -22.13 -6.73 -0.49
C GLU A 19 -20.91 -6.41 -1.37
N PRO A 20 -20.81 -5.26 -2.06
CA PRO A 20 -19.65 -5.00 -2.91
C PRO A 20 -18.39 -4.76 -2.08
N VAL A 21 -18.46 -4.09 -0.94
CA VAL A 21 -17.30 -3.84 -0.08
C VAL A 21 -16.78 -5.14 0.51
N VAL A 22 -17.65 -5.99 1.03
CA VAL A 22 -17.28 -7.31 1.56
C VAL A 22 -16.66 -8.19 0.48
N ARG A 23 -17.20 -8.18 -0.74
CA ARG A 23 -16.63 -8.92 -1.87
C ARG A 23 -15.24 -8.41 -2.25
N TRP A 24 -15.04 -7.09 -2.30
CA TRP A 24 -13.73 -6.49 -2.54
C TRP A 24 -12.73 -6.81 -1.43
N MET A 25 -13.16 -6.73 -0.18
CA MET A 25 -12.32 -7.09 0.97
C MET A 25 -11.93 -8.57 0.95
N ALA A 26 -12.87 -9.45 0.62
CA ALA A 26 -12.60 -10.88 0.47
C ALA A 26 -11.60 -11.15 -0.65
N PHE A 27 -11.78 -10.51 -1.81
CA PHE A 27 -10.86 -10.62 -2.93
C PHE A 27 -9.45 -10.16 -2.57
N LEU A 28 -9.31 -8.99 -1.94
CA LEU A 28 -8.03 -8.47 -1.47
C LEU A 28 -7.40 -9.36 -0.41
N SER A 29 -8.20 -9.93 0.50
CA SER A 29 -7.72 -10.85 1.53
C SER A 29 -7.15 -12.14 0.94
N VAL A 30 -7.77 -12.68 -0.12
CA VAL A 30 -7.26 -13.86 -0.84
C VAL A 30 -5.93 -13.54 -1.51
N PHE A 31 -5.82 -12.40 -2.20
CA PHE A 31 -4.56 -11.96 -2.79
C PHE A 31 -3.46 -11.76 -1.75
N MET A 32 -3.82 -11.17 -0.62
CA MET A 32 -2.90 -10.97 0.50
C MET A 32 -2.40 -12.31 1.06
N ALA A 33 -3.31 -13.29 1.25
CA ALA A 33 -2.96 -14.62 1.73
C ALA A 33 -2.02 -15.36 0.76
N VAL A 34 -2.27 -15.28 -0.54
CA VAL A 34 -1.41 -15.86 -1.57
C VAL A 34 -0.02 -15.20 -1.55
N GLY A 35 0.02 -13.87 -1.46
CA GLY A 35 1.28 -13.10 -1.39
C GLY A 35 2.11 -13.46 -0.15
N VAL A 36 1.47 -13.54 1.02
CA VAL A 36 2.13 -13.95 2.26
C VAL A 36 2.62 -15.39 2.17
N GLY A 37 1.82 -16.30 1.62
CA GLY A 37 2.23 -17.69 1.40
C GLY A 37 3.44 -17.82 0.49
N ALA A 38 3.48 -17.06 -0.60
CA ALA A 38 4.62 -17.01 -1.52
C ALA A 38 5.87 -16.44 -0.81
N ALA A 39 5.71 -15.36 -0.04
CA ALA A 39 6.79 -14.76 0.74
C ALA A 39 7.38 -15.75 1.75
N LEU A 40 6.53 -16.48 2.48
CA LEU A 40 6.98 -17.52 3.41
C LEU A 40 7.74 -18.64 2.69
N MET A 41 7.29 -19.05 1.51
CA MET A 41 8.02 -20.05 0.72
C MET A 41 9.41 -19.56 0.33
N VAL A 42 9.54 -18.29 -0.08
CA VAL A 42 10.84 -17.70 -0.41
C VAL A 42 11.74 -17.65 0.82
N PHE A 43 11.21 -17.31 2.00
CA PHE A 43 11.99 -17.31 3.24
C PHE A 43 12.48 -18.71 3.64
N ILE A 44 11.68 -19.76 3.44
CA ILE A 44 12.02 -21.12 3.85
C ILE A 44 12.98 -21.78 2.84
N LYS A 45 12.74 -21.60 1.56
CA LYS A 45 13.48 -22.28 0.47
C LYS A 45 14.55 -21.42 -0.18
N GLY A 46 14.61 -20.14 0.15
CA GLY A 46 15.49 -19.17 -0.48
C GLY A 46 15.03 -18.77 -1.88
N LEU A 47 15.82 -17.93 -2.52
CA LEU A 47 15.53 -17.39 -3.86
C LEU A 47 15.60 -18.43 -4.99
N VAL A 48 16.11 -19.62 -4.72
CA VAL A 48 16.26 -20.71 -5.71
C VAL A 48 14.93 -21.06 -6.39
N ILE A 49 13.81 -20.94 -5.66
CA ILE A 49 12.48 -21.25 -6.23
C ILE A 49 11.96 -20.18 -7.19
N THR A 50 12.58 -19.03 -7.26
CA THR A 50 12.15 -17.90 -8.10
C THR A 50 12.77 -17.92 -9.48
N ASN A 51 13.55 -18.95 -9.81
CA ASN A 51 14.26 -19.14 -11.07
C ASN A 51 15.19 -17.99 -11.46
N LEU A 52 15.71 -17.26 -10.45
CA LEU A 52 16.77 -16.29 -10.65
C LEU A 52 18.07 -17.04 -10.92
N THR A 53 18.78 -16.59 -11.93
CA THR A 53 20.08 -17.13 -12.34
C THR A 53 21.09 -16.00 -12.44
N ASP A 54 22.37 -16.35 -12.48
CA ASP A 54 23.44 -15.36 -12.68
C ASP A 54 23.30 -14.60 -14.02
N LEU A 55 22.58 -15.18 -14.97
CA LEU A 55 22.26 -14.55 -16.27
C LEU A 55 21.06 -13.61 -16.20
N VAL A 56 20.14 -13.85 -15.28
CA VAL A 56 18.93 -13.02 -15.05
C VAL A 56 18.83 -12.74 -13.54
N PRO A 57 19.70 -11.87 -13.01
CA PRO A 57 19.73 -11.58 -11.57
C PRO A 57 18.57 -10.69 -11.10
N TRP A 58 17.81 -10.11 -12.02
CA TRP A 58 16.76 -9.15 -11.73
C TRP A 58 15.38 -9.79 -11.85
N GLY A 59 14.69 -9.92 -10.73
CA GLY A 59 13.31 -10.40 -10.69
C GLY A 59 12.28 -9.29 -10.87
N LEU A 60 11.04 -9.69 -11.08
CA LEU A 60 9.90 -8.76 -11.19
C LEU A 60 9.76 -7.88 -9.94
N TRP A 61 10.06 -8.42 -8.76
CA TRP A 61 9.96 -7.67 -7.51
C TRP A 61 10.96 -6.50 -7.42
N ILE A 62 12.13 -6.58 -8.01
CA ILE A 62 13.08 -5.46 -8.05
C ILE A 62 12.49 -4.29 -8.85
N SER A 63 11.80 -4.58 -9.96
CA SER A 63 11.09 -3.55 -10.72
C SER A 63 9.97 -2.91 -9.91
N ILE A 64 9.23 -3.70 -9.14
CA ILE A 64 8.19 -3.22 -8.23
C ILE A 64 8.81 -2.39 -7.10
N ASP A 65 9.91 -2.85 -6.53
CA ASP A 65 10.64 -2.18 -5.46
C ASP A 65 11.15 -0.80 -5.90
N LEU A 66 11.84 -0.73 -7.03
CA LEU A 66 12.31 0.53 -7.60
C LEU A 66 11.17 1.49 -7.92
N SER A 67 10.06 0.97 -8.43
CA SER A 67 8.86 1.77 -8.72
C SER A 67 8.23 2.31 -7.43
N ALA A 68 8.17 1.50 -6.37
CA ALA A 68 7.65 1.90 -5.07
C ALA A 68 8.54 2.97 -4.42
N ILE A 69 9.86 2.84 -4.51
CA ILE A 69 10.81 3.83 -4.01
C ILE A 69 10.67 5.15 -4.77
N ALA A 70 10.60 5.10 -6.11
CA ALA A 70 10.44 6.30 -6.93
C ALA A 70 9.13 7.03 -6.62
N LEU A 71 8.02 6.30 -6.48
CA LEU A 71 6.72 6.85 -6.11
C LEU A 71 6.76 7.48 -4.70
N ALA A 72 7.36 6.80 -3.73
CA ALA A 72 7.50 7.28 -2.37
C ALA A 72 8.37 8.55 -2.29
N ALA A 73 9.49 8.59 -3.01
CA ALA A 73 10.36 9.77 -3.09
C ALA A 73 9.63 10.96 -3.71
N GLY A 74 8.87 10.75 -4.78
CA GLY A 74 8.02 11.78 -5.40
C GLY A 74 6.96 12.29 -4.43
N ALA A 75 6.28 11.41 -3.71
CA ALA A 75 5.27 11.76 -2.73
C ALA A 75 5.85 12.59 -1.59
N PHE A 76 7.01 12.23 -1.06
CA PHE A 76 7.69 13.03 -0.03
C PHE A 76 8.15 14.39 -0.54
N SER A 77 8.64 14.47 -1.77
CA SER A 77 9.03 15.74 -2.40
C SER A 77 7.84 16.69 -2.51
N VAL A 78 6.69 16.19 -2.96
CA VAL A 78 5.44 16.98 -3.03
C VAL A 78 5.01 17.44 -1.65
N SER A 79 5.10 16.57 -0.64
CA SER A 79 4.77 16.91 0.74
C SER A 79 5.70 18.00 1.28
N ALA A 80 7.00 17.88 1.05
CA ALA A 80 8.00 18.85 1.49
C ALA A 80 7.73 20.23 0.89
N ILE A 81 7.45 20.30 -0.42
CA ILE A 81 7.11 21.54 -1.10
C ILE A 81 5.84 22.15 -0.51
N ALA A 82 4.79 21.36 -0.29
CA ALA A 82 3.54 21.81 0.28
C ALA A 82 3.70 22.40 1.69
N TYR A 83 4.53 21.78 2.53
CA TYR A 83 4.81 22.28 3.89
C TYR A 83 5.73 23.50 3.88
N LEU A 84 6.74 23.56 3.02
CA LEU A 84 7.66 24.70 2.90
C LEU A 84 6.94 25.94 2.40
N LEU A 85 6.08 25.80 1.39
CA LEU A 85 5.34 26.93 0.83
C LEU A 85 4.16 27.38 1.70
N ARG A 86 3.84 26.64 2.77
CA ARG A 86 2.74 26.92 3.72
C ARG A 86 1.40 27.22 3.06
N LYS A 87 1.17 26.74 1.85
CA LYS A 87 -0.10 26.90 1.13
C LYS A 87 -1.17 25.99 1.75
N LYS A 88 -2.18 26.59 2.35
CA LYS A 88 -3.31 25.86 2.97
C LYS A 88 -4.05 24.97 1.97
N GLU A 89 -4.09 25.38 0.72
CA GLU A 89 -4.74 24.63 -0.37
C GLU A 89 -4.05 23.29 -0.68
N LEU A 90 -2.73 23.20 -0.44
CA LEU A 90 -1.93 21.99 -0.69
C LEU A 90 -1.88 21.03 0.50
N GLN A 91 -2.38 21.42 1.66
CA GLN A 91 -2.34 20.56 2.86
C GLN A 91 -3.05 19.21 2.71
N PRO A 92 -4.25 19.13 2.09
CA PRO A 92 -4.90 17.83 1.86
C PRO A 92 -4.06 16.91 0.99
N VAL A 93 -3.45 17.46 -0.07
CA VAL A 93 -2.57 16.73 -0.98
C VAL A 93 -1.31 16.26 -0.26
N ALA A 94 -0.72 17.10 0.59
CA ALA A 94 0.46 16.76 1.38
C ALA A 94 0.20 15.59 2.34
N ARG A 95 -0.96 15.54 3.01
CA ARG A 95 -1.32 14.42 3.88
C ARG A 95 -1.43 13.11 3.12
N THR A 96 -2.11 13.13 1.98
CA THR A 96 -2.23 11.95 1.12
C THR A 96 -0.86 11.53 0.59
N ALA A 97 -0.01 12.48 0.20
CA ALA A 97 1.33 12.21 -0.29
C ALA A 97 2.22 11.58 0.80
N VAL A 98 2.16 12.05 2.05
CA VAL A 98 2.87 11.42 3.19
C VAL A 98 2.42 9.98 3.38
N PHE A 99 1.12 9.73 3.31
CA PHE A 99 0.58 8.37 3.45
C PHE A 99 1.04 7.45 2.32
N VAL A 100 0.99 7.91 1.07
CA VAL A 100 1.48 7.17 -0.10
C VAL A 100 2.97 6.90 0.02
N GLY A 101 3.76 7.88 0.45
CA GLY A 101 5.18 7.73 0.71
C GLY A 101 5.48 6.68 1.78
N PHE A 102 4.75 6.70 2.87
CA PHE A 102 4.89 5.72 3.95
C PHE A 102 4.58 4.30 3.47
N VAL A 103 3.47 4.12 2.76
CA VAL A 103 3.09 2.82 2.18
C VAL A 103 4.13 2.35 1.16
N GLY A 104 4.60 3.24 0.28
CA GLY A 104 5.61 2.93 -0.73
C GLY A 104 6.93 2.44 -0.10
N TYR A 105 7.45 3.12 0.90
CA TYR A 105 8.65 2.68 1.61
C TYR A 105 8.44 1.40 2.42
N SER A 106 7.25 1.19 2.98
CA SER A 106 6.93 -0.06 3.68
C SER A 106 6.94 -1.25 2.71
N ILE A 107 6.40 -1.09 1.51
CA ILE A 107 6.44 -2.10 0.45
C ILE A 107 7.89 -2.36 0.03
N ALA A 108 8.69 -1.31 -0.19
CA ALA A 108 10.09 -1.43 -0.57
C ALA A 108 10.89 -2.21 0.50
N MET A 109 10.70 -1.90 1.78
CA MET A 109 11.34 -2.66 2.86
C MET A 109 10.94 -4.12 2.87
N MET A 110 9.67 -4.43 2.65
CA MET A 110 9.21 -5.82 2.59
C MET A 110 9.81 -6.56 1.38
N MET A 111 9.91 -5.90 0.24
CA MET A 111 10.53 -6.49 -0.95
C MET A 111 12.02 -6.75 -0.76
N LEU A 112 12.75 -5.82 -0.14
CA LEU A 112 14.15 -6.01 0.22
C LEU A 112 14.37 -7.17 1.19
N LEU A 113 13.47 -7.35 2.17
CA LEU A 113 13.54 -8.51 3.06
C LEU A 113 13.37 -9.84 2.31
N LEU A 114 12.53 -9.87 1.28
CA LEU A 114 12.36 -11.03 0.42
C LEU A 114 13.60 -11.29 -0.45
N ASP A 115 14.31 -10.24 -0.84
CA ASP A 115 15.51 -10.33 -1.67
C ASP A 115 16.72 -10.87 -0.90
N ILE A 116 16.76 -10.64 0.39
CA ILE A 116 17.80 -11.23 1.28
C ILE A 116 17.60 -12.74 1.41
N GLY A 117 16.38 -13.22 1.24
CA GLY A 117 16.04 -14.63 1.32
C GLY A 117 16.07 -15.16 2.74
#